data_9861d131c9a0b8845bb8c69c332da8c1
#
_entry.id   9861d131c9a0b8845bb8c69c332da8c1
#
_cell.length_a   1.000
_cell.length_b   1.000
_cell.length_c   1.000
_cell.angle_alpha   90.00
_cell.angle_beta   90.00
_cell.angle_gamma   90.00
#
_symmetry.space_group_name_H-M   'P 1'
#
loop_
_entity.id
_entity.type
_entity.pdbx_description
1 polymer ?
#
loop_
_entity_poly.entity_id
_entity_poly.type
_entity_poly.pdbx_seq_one_letter_code
_entity_poly.pdbx_strand_id
1 'polypeptide(L)'
;MSRVFVTGSTGGIGRESARQLLAAGHEVVAHARSADRAAHVRDVLPGLADVVVGDLASLAQTRELAAAATATGPFDAVIHNAGIGGGATERMLTIDGIERIFQINTVAPYLLTALMPRPSRLVYLTSGLQERGHVEPDEMDWPWDGMQAYCDSKVCDVALAFAVARLWPDVLSTTVDPGWIKTKLGGPNATDQVEDGAATQVWLATSDDDAARVTGVYLKRFRVLEANRQASDVALQEGLLARLAEITGVTLPR
;
A
#
# COMPACT_ATOMS: atom_id res chain seq x y z
N MET A 1 -1.30 22.59 -2.66
CA MET A 1 -0.13 21.79 -3.11
C MET A 1 0.21 20.86 -1.97
N SER A 2 0.28 19.56 -2.22
CA SER A 2 0.56 18.53 -1.21
C SER A 2 1.86 17.81 -1.55
N ARG A 3 2.56 17.32 -0.53
CA ARG A 3 3.74 16.46 -0.67
C ARG A 3 3.33 15.01 -0.44
N VAL A 4 3.50 14.15 -1.44
CA VAL A 4 2.98 12.78 -1.45
C VAL A 4 4.11 11.77 -1.63
N PHE A 5 4.16 10.77 -0.75
CA PHE A 5 5.02 9.60 -0.91
C PHE A 5 4.24 8.45 -1.56
N VAL A 6 4.79 7.86 -2.62
CA VAL A 6 4.13 6.76 -3.34
C VAL A 6 5.05 5.55 -3.37
N THR A 7 4.66 4.42 -2.76
CA THR A 7 5.44 3.20 -2.82
C THR A 7 5.25 2.47 -4.15
N GLY A 8 6.32 1.82 -4.66
CA GLY A 8 6.25 1.07 -5.92
C GLY A 8 6.05 1.93 -7.18
N SER A 9 6.63 3.12 -7.21
CA SER A 9 6.39 4.14 -8.25
C SER A 9 7.17 3.93 -9.56
N THR A 10 7.88 2.81 -9.73
CA THR A 10 8.73 2.60 -10.92
C THR A 10 7.98 2.01 -12.12
N GLY A 11 6.69 1.71 -11.98
CA GLY A 11 5.89 1.14 -13.06
C GLY A 11 4.41 0.99 -12.68
N GLY A 12 3.60 0.62 -13.65
CA GLY A 12 2.17 0.36 -13.46
C GLY A 12 1.42 1.52 -12.78
N ILE A 13 0.52 1.17 -11.87
CA ILE A 13 -0.35 2.12 -11.18
C ILE A 13 0.45 3.15 -10.37
N GLY A 14 1.51 2.73 -9.64
CA GLY A 14 2.29 3.64 -8.82
C GLY A 14 3.03 4.72 -9.63
N ARG A 15 3.57 4.37 -10.81
CA ARG A 15 4.16 5.36 -11.71
C ARG A 15 3.11 6.31 -12.27
N GLU A 16 1.96 5.80 -12.61
CA GLU A 16 0.86 6.62 -13.12
C GLU A 16 0.30 7.54 -12.04
N SER A 17 0.16 7.07 -10.79
CA SER A 17 -0.21 7.91 -9.65
C SER A 17 0.78 9.06 -9.46
N ALA A 18 2.09 8.76 -9.50
CA ALA A 18 3.12 9.78 -9.42
C ALA A 18 3.02 10.79 -10.57
N ARG A 19 2.78 10.33 -11.81
CA ARG A 19 2.60 11.19 -12.98
C ARG A 19 1.38 12.12 -12.85
N GLN A 20 0.23 11.59 -12.39
CA GLN A 20 -0.99 12.38 -12.19
C GLN A 20 -0.80 13.44 -11.09
N LEU A 21 -0.15 13.06 -9.97
CA LEU A 21 0.18 14.00 -8.90
C LEU A 21 1.08 15.13 -9.38
N LEU A 22 2.15 14.83 -10.12
CA LEU A 22 3.03 15.85 -10.70
C LEU A 22 2.30 16.75 -11.68
N ALA A 23 1.46 16.19 -12.55
CA ALA A 23 0.65 16.96 -13.51
C ALA A 23 -0.36 17.89 -12.82
N ALA A 24 -0.82 17.53 -11.61
CA ALA A 24 -1.68 18.36 -10.76
C ALA A 24 -0.91 19.39 -9.90
N GLY A 25 0.42 19.47 -10.03
CA GLY A 25 1.26 20.44 -9.32
C GLY A 25 1.60 20.05 -7.88
N HIS A 26 1.51 18.76 -7.53
CA HIS A 26 1.93 18.25 -6.23
C HIS A 26 3.41 17.85 -6.23
N GLU A 27 4.05 17.87 -5.06
CA GLU A 27 5.39 17.34 -4.87
C GLU A 27 5.30 15.83 -4.63
N VAL A 28 6.11 15.05 -5.35
CA VAL A 28 6.10 13.59 -5.26
C VAL A 28 7.48 13.06 -4.90
N VAL A 29 7.54 12.28 -3.83
CA VAL A 29 8.67 11.40 -3.53
C VAL A 29 8.30 9.99 -3.96
N ALA A 30 9.08 9.43 -4.89
CA ALA A 30 8.86 8.10 -5.43
C ALA A 30 9.66 7.04 -4.65
N HIS A 31 9.21 5.79 -4.68
CA HIS A 31 9.94 4.66 -4.14
C HIS A 31 10.33 3.67 -5.23
N ALA A 32 11.58 3.26 -5.22
CA ALA A 32 12.14 2.22 -6.07
C ALA A 32 12.77 1.10 -5.21
N ARG A 33 12.65 -0.15 -5.64
CA ARG A 33 13.26 -1.29 -4.93
C ARG A 33 14.79 -1.41 -5.14
N SER A 34 15.37 -0.69 -6.12
CA SER A 34 16.81 -0.72 -6.42
C SER A 34 17.27 0.59 -7.06
N ALA A 35 18.58 0.84 -7.00
CA ALA A 35 19.20 2.02 -7.60
C ALA A 35 18.93 2.14 -9.12
N ASP A 36 19.00 1.03 -9.85
CA ASP A 36 18.71 1.02 -11.30
C ASP A 36 17.27 1.44 -11.60
N ARG A 37 16.32 0.96 -10.75
CA ARG A 37 14.92 1.36 -10.86
C ARG A 37 14.70 2.83 -10.49
N ALA A 38 15.48 3.34 -9.53
CA ALA A 38 15.44 4.76 -9.16
C ALA A 38 15.97 5.65 -10.29
N ALA A 39 17.07 5.27 -10.92
CA ALA A 39 17.59 5.97 -12.08
C ALA A 39 16.54 6.00 -13.21
N HIS A 40 15.98 4.85 -13.56
CA HIS A 40 14.96 4.76 -14.60
C HIS A 40 13.73 5.63 -14.31
N VAL A 41 13.22 5.65 -13.07
CA VAL A 41 12.02 6.46 -12.78
C VAL A 41 12.31 7.95 -12.81
N ARG A 42 13.51 8.40 -12.46
CA ARG A 42 13.93 9.81 -12.62
C ARG A 42 13.94 10.24 -14.08
N ASP A 43 14.37 9.35 -14.98
CA ASP A 43 14.38 9.62 -16.41
C ASP A 43 13.00 9.73 -17.02
N VAL A 44 12.06 8.85 -16.61
CA VAL A 44 10.71 8.79 -17.21
C VAL A 44 9.68 9.67 -16.52
N LEU A 45 9.97 10.17 -15.31
CA LEU A 45 9.14 11.12 -14.55
C LEU A 45 9.98 12.31 -14.10
N PRO A 46 10.31 13.23 -14.99
CA PRO A 46 11.00 14.47 -14.62
C PRO A 46 10.10 15.29 -13.68
N GLY A 47 10.70 15.91 -12.67
CA GLY A 47 9.98 16.72 -11.68
C GLY A 47 9.66 16.03 -10.37
N LEU A 48 10.06 14.76 -10.17
CA LEU A 48 10.03 14.14 -8.85
C LEU A 48 10.87 14.93 -7.85
N ALA A 49 10.32 15.17 -6.65
CA ALA A 49 11.05 15.84 -5.57
C ALA A 49 12.24 14.98 -5.09
N ASP A 50 12.03 13.67 -4.99
CA ASP A 50 13.08 12.68 -4.74
C ASP A 50 12.64 11.27 -5.13
N VAL A 51 13.62 10.33 -5.10
CA VAL A 51 13.38 8.90 -5.25
C VAL A 51 14.17 8.17 -4.16
N VAL A 52 13.47 7.54 -3.24
CA VAL A 52 14.06 6.73 -2.16
C VAL A 52 14.09 5.26 -2.53
N VAL A 53 15.13 4.56 -2.07
CA VAL A 53 15.40 3.16 -2.48
C VAL A 53 15.31 2.24 -1.27
N GLY A 54 14.64 1.08 -1.45
CA GLY A 54 14.60 -0.01 -0.48
C GLY A 54 13.76 -1.17 -0.99
N ASP A 55 14.19 -2.41 -0.74
CA ASP A 55 13.39 -3.59 -1.10
C ASP A 55 12.45 -3.94 0.06
N LEU A 56 11.14 -3.87 -0.19
CA LEU A 56 10.09 -4.21 0.78
C LEU A 56 10.06 -5.70 1.14
N ALA A 57 10.80 -6.55 0.42
CA ALA A 57 11.05 -7.93 0.79
C ALA A 57 12.15 -8.09 1.87
N SER A 58 12.61 -6.98 2.48
CA SER A 58 13.56 -6.96 3.60
C SER A 58 13.08 -5.97 4.66
N LEU A 59 12.92 -6.45 5.89
CA LEU A 59 12.56 -5.60 7.03
C LEU A 59 13.62 -4.53 7.29
N ALA A 60 14.90 -4.88 7.16
CA ALA A 60 16.00 -3.94 7.33
C ALA A 60 15.92 -2.81 6.29
N GLN A 61 15.79 -3.14 4.99
CA GLN A 61 15.67 -2.13 3.95
C GLN A 61 14.36 -1.33 4.03
N THR A 62 13.27 -1.93 4.51
CA THR A 62 12.01 -1.20 4.75
C THR A 62 12.18 -0.16 5.86
N ARG A 63 12.97 -0.44 6.90
CA ARG A 63 13.32 0.55 7.96
C ARG A 63 14.19 1.68 7.42
N GLU A 64 15.22 1.32 6.64
CA GLU A 64 16.09 2.30 5.98
C GLU A 64 15.28 3.19 5.02
N LEU A 65 14.33 2.60 4.29
CA LEU A 65 13.41 3.31 3.42
C LEU A 65 12.54 4.30 4.21
N ALA A 66 11.98 3.88 5.35
CA ALA A 66 11.19 4.77 6.21
C ALA A 66 12.03 5.97 6.70
N ALA A 67 13.28 5.73 7.11
CA ALA A 67 14.21 6.78 7.53
C ALA A 67 14.58 7.72 6.38
N ALA A 68 14.90 7.16 5.21
CA ALA A 68 15.23 7.94 4.01
C ALA A 68 14.04 8.79 3.54
N ALA A 69 12.83 8.22 3.51
CA ALA A 69 11.62 8.97 3.17
C ALA A 69 11.36 10.10 4.18
N THR A 70 11.48 9.82 5.47
CA THR A 70 11.33 10.84 6.54
C THR A 70 12.33 11.99 6.38
N ALA A 71 13.56 11.70 5.98
CA ALA A 71 14.60 12.71 5.79
C ALA A 71 14.31 13.65 4.60
N THR A 72 13.44 13.25 3.64
CA THR A 72 13.02 14.14 2.54
C THR A 72 12.00 15.20 2.98
N GLY A 73 11.47 15.12 4.21
CA GLY A 73 10.49 16.06 4.80
C GLY A 73 9.15 15.40 5.11
N PRO A 74 8.28 16.12 5.82
CA PRO A 74 6.96 15.61 6.14
C PRO A 74 6.11 15.41 4.88
N PHE A 75 5.22 14.43 4.93
CA PHE A 75 4.25 14.13 3.88
C PHE A 75 2.84 14.51 4.30
N ASP A 76 2.07 15.11 3.40
CA ASP A 76 0.63 15.31 3.55
C ASP A 76 -0.12 14.00 3.35
N ALA A 77 0.38 13.17 2.41
CA ALA A 77 -0.22 11.87 2.12
C ALA A 77 0.85 10.80 1.81
N VAL A 78 0.52 9.55 2.16
CA VAL A 78 1.28 8.36 1.75
C VAL A 78 0.34 7.40 1.01
N ILE A 79 0.76 6.98 -0.19
CA ILE A 79 0.07 5.97 -0.98
C ILE A 79 0.88 4.67 -0.91
N HIS A 80 0.39 3.70 -0.15
CA HIS A 80 0.92 2.33 -0.10
C HIS A 80 0.44 1.56 -1.34
N ASN A 81 1.12 1.77 -2.46
CA ASN A 81 0.75 1.18 -3.74
C ASN A 81 1.55 -0.09 -4.07
N ALA A 82 2.74 -0.26 -3.51
CA ALA A 82 3.57 -1.42 -3.79
C ALA A 82 2.84 -2.72 -3.42
N GLY A 83 2.88 -3.69 -4.33
CA GLY A 83 2.29 -5.01 -4.09
C GLY A 83 2.70 -6.01 -5.17
N ILE A 84 2.66 -7.26 -4.80
CA ILE A 84 2.91 -8.43 -5.67
C ILE A 84 1.82 -9.47 -5.44
N GLY A 85 1.77 -10.48 -6.29
CA GLY A 85 0.89 -11.64 -6.09
C GLY A 85 0.20 -12.11 -7.37
N GLY A 86 -0.85 -12.87 -7.22
CA GLY A 86 -1.78 -13.29 -8.26
C GLY A 86 -1.34 -14.42 -9.19
N GLY A 87 -0.07 -14.75 -9.26
CA GLY A 87 0.41 -15.78 -10.19
C GLY A 87 1.58 -16.61 -9.67
N ALA A 88 1.90 -16.48 -8.38
CA ALA A 88 2.95 -17.29 -7.78
C ALA A 88 2.50 -18.76 -7.66
N THR A 89 3.31 -19.67 -8.15
CA THR A 89 3.07 -21.13 -8.14
C THR A 89 3.74 -21.82 -6.97
N GLU A 90 4.68 -21.14 -6.29
CA GLU A 90 5.44 -21.67 -5.19
C GLU A 90 5.50 -20.67 -4.04
N ARG A 91 5.48 -21.18 -2.81
CA ARG A 91 5.70 -20.38 -1.61
C ARG A 91 7.14 -19.91 -1.57
N MET A 92 7.33 -18.60 -1.60
CA MET A 92 8.66 -17.98 -1.45
C MET A 92 8.76 -17.29 -0.11
N LEU A 93 9.83 -17.58 0.63
CA LEU A 93 10.19 -16.81 1.82
C LEU A 93 11.16 -15.70 1.45
N THR A 94 11.07 -14.62 2.17
CA THR A 94 12.03 -13.51 2.10
C THR A 94 13.29 -13.84 2.92
N ILE A 95 14.26 -12.94 2.92
CA ILE A 95 15.45 -13.06 3.78
C ILE A 95 15.10 -13.04 5.27
N ASP A 96 13.95 -12.49 5.63
CA ASP A 96 13.45 -12.41 7.00
C ASP A 96 12.64 -13.69 7.41
N GLY A 97 12.52 -14.68 6.51
CA GLY A 97 11.75 -15.91 6.74
C GLY A 97 10.24 -15.75 6.65
N ILE A 98 9.75 -14.61 6.16
CA ILE A 98 8.33 -14.29 6.03
C ILE A 98 7.86 -14.65 4.62
N GLU A 99 6.58 -15.08 4.48
CA GLU A 99 5.99 -15.30 3.16
C GLU A 99 6.01 -13.98 2.36
N ARG A 100 6.49 -14.06 1.11
CA ARG A 100 6.87 -12.90 0.35
C ARG A 100 5.72 -11.97 -0.03
N ILE A 101 4.52 -12.53 -0.33
CA ILE A 101 3.34 -11.72 -0.67
C ILE A 101 2.89 -10.95 0.58
N PHE A 102 2.80 -11.65 1.71
CA PHE A 102 2.42 -11.04 2.98
C PHE A 102 3.43 -9.96 3.41
N GLN A 103 4.73 -10.23 3.30
CA GLN A 103 5.75 -9.24 3.69
C GLN A 103 5.64 -7.96 2.86
N ILE A 104 5.56 -8.08 1.53
CA ILE A 104 5.55 -6.90 0.66
C ILE A 104 4.21 -6.16 0.73
N ASN A 105 3.09 -6.91 0.74
CA ASN A 105 1.77 -6.29 0.64
C ASN A 105 1.28 -5.75 1.99
N THR A 106 1.58 -6.42 3.11
CA THR A 106 0.99 -6.10 4.43
C THR A 106 2.02 -5.65 5.46
N VAL A 107 3.12 -6.43 5.66
CA VAL A 107 4.12 -6.11 6.70
C VAL A 107 4.86 -4.82 6.38
N ALA A 108 5.24 -4.60 5.13
CA ALA A 108 5.96 -3.39 4.74
C ALA A 108 5.09 -2.12 4.84
N PRO A 109 3.84 -2.06 4.36
CA PRO A 109 2.94 -0.94 4.63
C PRO A 109 2.74 -0.66 6.12
N TYR A 110 2.56 -1.71 6.95
CA TYR A 110 2.50 -1.56 8.39
C TYR A 110 3.77 -0.90 8.95
N LEU A 111 4.93 -1.42 8.60
CA LEU A 111 6.22 -0.95 9.13
C LEU A 111 6.50 0.51 8.70
N LEU A 112 6.19 0.88 7.46
CA LEU A 112 6.28 2.25 6.98
C LEU A 112 5.31 3.16 7.75
N THR A 113 4.05 2.73 7.93
CA THR A 113 3.04 3.48 8.70
C THR A 113 3.48 3.70 10.14
N ALA A 114 4.07 2.69 10.77
CA ALA A 114 4.50 2.77 12.17
C ALA A 114 5.75 3.62 12.40
N LEU A 115 6.65 3.71 11.41
CA LEU A 115 7.96 4.36 11.55
C LEU A 115 8.01 5.79 11.00
N MET A 116 7.18 6.12 10.02
CA MET A 116 7.17 7.45 9.43
C MET A 116 6.32 8.42 10.27
N PRO A 117 6.61 9.74 10.27
CA PRO A 117 5.71 10.73 10.83
C PRO A 117 4.30 10.60 10.24
N ARG A 118 3.28 10.72 11.10
CA ARG A 118 1.88 10.59 10.68
C ARG A 118 1.53 11.64 9.62
N PRO A 119 1.11 11.22 8.41
CA PRO A 119 0.58 12.15 7.42
C PRO A 119 -0.90 12.44 7.73
N SER A 120 -1.47 13.43 7.07
CA SER A 120 -2.91 13.68 7.15
C SER A 120 -3.75 12.60 6.44
N ARG A 121 -3.14 11.89 5.47
CA ARG A 121 -3.86 10.90 4.63
C ARG A 121 -3.00 9.67 4.37
N LEU A 122 -3.61 8.51 4.53
CA LEU A 122 -3.06 7.21 4.20
C LEU A 122 -3.98 6.48 3.23
N VAL A 123 -3.44 6.06 2.09
CA VAL A 123 -4.18 5.31 1.08
C VAL A 123 -3.48 3.96 0.85
N TYR A 124 -4.18 2.87 1.12
CA TYR A 124 -3.67 1.51 0.94
C TYR A 124 -4.32 0.88 -0.30
N LEU A 125 -3.50 0.42 -1.25
CA LEU A 125 -4.02 -0.29 -2.41
C LEU A 125 -4.32 -1.75 -2.06
N THR A 126 -5.59 -2.07 -2.13
CA THR A 126 -6.10 -3.43 -2.02
C THR A 126 -6.54 -3.97 -3.39
N SER A 127 -7.52 -4.84 -3.43
CA SER A 127 -8.11 -5.44 -4.63
C SER A 127 -9.54 -5.88 -4.31
N GLY A 128 -10.41 -5.99 -5.31
CA GLY A 128 -11.72 -6.66 -5.15
C GLY A 128 -11.59 -8.09 -4.66
N LEU A 129 -10.44 -8.74 -4.88
CA LEU A 129 -10.17 -10.09 -4.37
C LEU A 129 -10.05 -10.17 -2.84
N GLN A 130 -9.99 -9.04 -2.12
CA GLN A 130 -10.08 -8.98 -0.66
C GLN A 130 -11.36 -9.65 -0.12
N GLU A 131 -12.43 -9.69 -0.92
CA GLU A 131 -13.69 -10.37 -0.55
C GLU A 131 -13.51 -11.87 -0.30
N ARG A 132 -12.49 -12.49 -0.91
CA ARG A 132 -12.18 -13.91 -0.81
C ARG A 132 -11.08 -14.21 0.21
N GLY A 133 -10.48 -13.19 0.80
CA GLY A 133 -9.38 -13.32 1.76
C GLY A 133 -9.87 -13.56 3.18
N HIS A 134 -8.97 -14.04 4.03
CA HIS A 134 -9.17 -14.28 5.45
C HIS A 134 -8.15 -13.50 6.27
N VAL A 135 -8.60 -12.86 7.37
CA VAL A 135 -7.73 -12.20 8.35
C VAL A 135 -7.51 -13.18 9.51
N GLU A 136 -6.67 -14.16 9.29
CA GLU A 136 -6.33 -15.17 10.31
C GLU A 136 -4.82 -15.21 10.48
N PRO A 137 -4.27 -14.39 11.40
CA PRO A 137 -2.82 -14.22 11.56
C PRO A 137 -2.07 -15.51 11.92
N ASP A 138 -2.76 -16.48 12.52
CA ASP A 138 -2.15 -17.71 13.04
C ASP A 138 -2.29 -18.93 12.10
N GLU A 139 -3.10 -18.86 11.06
CA GLU A 139 -3.40 -20.00 10.16
C GLU A 139 -2.70 -19.92 8.78
N MET A 140 -1.62 -19.18 8.66
CA MET A 140 -0.89 -19.03 7.37
C MET A 140 -0.05 -20.28 6.97
N ASP A 141 -0.26 -21.43 7.62
CA ASP A 141 0.45 -22.71 7.37
C ASP A 141 -0.33 -23.73 6.52
N TRP A 142 -1.39 -23.34 5.85
CA TRP A 142 -2.16 -24.20 4.94
C TRP A 142 -1.35 -24.67 3.73
N PRO A 143 -1.81 -25.69 2.98
CA PRO A 143 -1.26 -25.96 1.67
C PRO A 143 -1.28 -24.65 0.86
N TRP A 144 -0.09 -24.09 0.64
CA TRP A 144 0.05 -22.74 0.12
C TRP A 144 -0.55 -22.61 -1.29
N ASP A 145 -1.44 -21.67 -1.48
CA ASP A 145 -1.99 -21.26 -2.75
C ASP A 145 -1.68 -19.76 -2.97
N GLY A 146 -0.99 -19.45 -4.06
CA GLY A 146 -0.54 -18.08 -4.31
C GLY A 146 -1.67 -17.08 -4.53
N MET A 147 -2.80 -17.52 -5.08
CA MET A 147 -3.97 -16.65 -5.24
C MET A 147 -4.65 -16.42 -3.91
N GLN A 148 -4.76 -17.44 -3.05
CA GLN A 148 -5.31 -17.28 -1.70
C GLN A 148 -4.41 -16.38 -0.85
N ALA A 149 -3.09 -16.59 -0.85
CA ALA A 149 -2.13 -15.73 -0.15
C ALA A 149 -2.26 -14.26 -0.60
N TYR A 150 -2.51 -14.03 -1.89
CA TYR A 150 -2.78 -12.69 -2.40
C TYR A 150 -4.11 -12.12 -1.87
N CYS A 151 -5.19 -12.90 -1.91
CA CYS A 151 -6.50 -12.50 -1.36
C CYS A 151 -6.38 -12.14 0.13
N ASP A 152 -5.67 -12.98 0.91
CA ASP A 152 -5.45 -12.79 2.35
C ASP A 152 -4.63 -11.53 2.62
N SER A 153 -3.56 -11.29 1.86
CA SER A 153 -2.81 -10.03 1.99
C SER A 153 -3.68 -8.81 1.70
N LYS A 154 -4.65 -8.92 0.77
CA LYS A 154 -5.50 -7.79 0.38
C LYS A 154 -6.61 -7.50 1.40
N VAL A 155 -7.14 -8.48 2.09
CA VAL A 155 -8.03 -8.21 3.23
C VAL A 155 -7.25 -7.71 4.45
N CYS A 156 -5.99 -8.17 4.66
CA CYS A 156 -5.11 -7.62 5.68
C CYS A 156 -4.80 -6.13 5.44
N ASP A 157 -4.61 -5.70 4.18
CA ASP A 157 -4.46 -4.28 3.86
C ASP A 157 -5.70 -3.46 4.26
N VAL A 158 -6.91 -4.00 4.05
CA VAL A 158 -8.16 -3.35 4.47
C VAL A 158 -8.25 -3.30 6.00
N ALA A 159 -7.99 -4.41 6.69
CA ALA A 159 -8.03 -4.47 8.15
C ALA A 159 -7.01 -3.52 8.79
N LEU A 160 -5.80 -3.43 8.22
CA LEU A 160 -4.77 -2.48 8.67
C LEU A 160 -5.24 -1.04 8.51
N ALA A 161 -5.76 -0.67 7.35
CA ALA A 161 -6.24 0.68 7.10
C ALA A 161 -7.40 1.07 8.03
N PHE A 162 -8.32 0.14 8.30
CA PHE A 162 -9.46 0.36 9.21
C PHE A 162 -8.99 0.45 10.67
N ALA A 163 -8.01 -0.36 11.07
CA ALA A 163 -7.38 -0.24 12.39
C ALA A 163 -6.70 1.13 12.57
N VAL A 164 -5.95 1.59 11.56
CA VAL A 164 -5.32 2.92 11.58
C VAL A 164 -6.39 4.02 11.65
N ALA A 165 -7.47 3.94 10.88
CA ALA A 165 -8.58 4.89 10.93
C ALA A 165 -9.21 4.99 12.34
N ARG A 166 -9.34 3.85 13.03
CA ARG A 166 -9.87 3.78 14.40
C ARG A 166 -8.90 4.34 15.44
N LEU A 167 -7.60 4.05 15.28
CA LEU A 167 -6.56 4.43 16.23
C LEU A 167 -6.06 5.86 16.04
N TRP A 168 -6.15 6.40 14.82
CA TRP A 168 -5.70 7.74 14.47
C TRP A 168 -6.83 8.58 13.89
N PRO A 169 -7.72 9.12 14.74
CA PRO A 169 -8.91 9.85 14.28
C PRO A 169 -8.59 11.11 13.47
N ASP A 170 -7.36 11.63 13.60
CA ASP A 170 -6.89 12.81 12.85
C ASP A 170 -6.33 12.46 11.47
N VAL A 171 -6.25 11.18 11.11
CA VAL A 171 -5.71 10.69 9.84
C VAL A 171 -6.82 10.09 8.99
N LEU A 172 -6.95 10.53 7.76
CA LEU A 172 -7.84 9.90 6.79
C LEU A 172 -7.16 8.64 6.23
N SER A 173 -7.51 7.48 6.78
CA SER A 173 -6.99 6.18 6.37
C SER A 173 -8.02 5.41 5.55
N THR A 174 -7.69 5.12 4.29
CA THR A 174 -8.63 4.54 3.30
C THR A 174 -7.98 3.41 2.52
N THR A 175 -8.81 2.54 1.94
CA THR A 175 -8.37 1.51 1.00
C THR A 175 -9.00 1.68 -0.38
N VAL A 176 -8.24 1.32 -1.43
CA VAL A 176 -8.68 1.46 -2.82
C VAL A 176 -8.47 0.15 -3.58
N ASP A 177 -9.53 -0.33 -4.24
CA ASP A 177 -9.43 -1.28 -5.34
C ASP A 177 -9.22 -0.49 -6.65
N PRO A 178 -8.05 -0.57 -7.28
CA PRO A 178 -7.79 0.13 -8.54
C PRO A 178 -8.57 -0.45 -9.73
N GLY A 179 -9.10 -1.68 -9.62
CA GLY A 179 -9.65 -2.47 -10.70
C GLY A 179 -8.69 -3.52 -11.24
N TRP A 180 -9.03 -4.16 -12.36
CA TRP A 180 -8.15 -5.12 -13.04
C TRP A 180 -7.33 -4.43 -14.12
N ILE A 181 -6.20 -3.90 -13.71
CA ILE A 181 -5.42 -2.92 -14.48
C ILE A 181 -4.36 -3.60 -15.37
N LYS A 182 -4.22 -3.11 -16.60
CA LYS A 182 -3.19 -3.52 -17.58
C LYS A 182 -1.77 -3.18 -17.09
N THR A 183 -1.25 -4.03 -16.22
CA THR A 183 0.10 -3.96 -15.63
C THR A 183 0.75 -5.34 -15.66
N LYS A 184 2.01 -5.43 -15.23
CA LYS A 184 2.66 -6.75 -15.06
C LYS A 184 1.90 -7.65 -14.07
N LEU A 185 1.30 -7.08 -13.03
CA LEU A 185 0.52 -7.81 -12.03
C LEU A 185 -0.84 -8.24 -12.59
N GLY A 186 -1.54 -7.36 -13.30
CA GLY A 186 -2.85 -7.67 -13.87
C GLY A 186 -2.81 -8.63 -15.05
N GLY A 187 -1.66 -8.75 -15.69
CA GLY A 187 -1.46 -9.64 -16.81
C GLY A 187 -2.10 -9.16 -18.14
N PRO A 188 -1.98 -9.97 -19.20
CA PRO A 188 -2.41 -9.57 -20.56
C PRO A 188 -3.93 -9.47 -20.73
N ASN A 189 -4.70 -10.13 -19.87
CA ASN A 189 -6.17 -10.15 -19.95
C ASN A 189 -6.84 -9.04 -19.15
N ALA A 190 -6.06 -8.20 -18.46
CA ALA A 190 -6.60 -7.07 -17.69
C ALA A 190 -7.38 -6.11 -18.61
N THR A 191 -8.48 -5.58 -18.09
CA THR A 191 -9.46 -4.80 -18.87
C THR A 191 -9.29 -3.29 -18.70
N ASP A 192 -8.91 -2.87 -17.51
CA ASP A 192 -8.93 -1.44 -17.12
C ASP A 192 -7.60 -0.75 -17.47
N GLN A 193 -7.66 0.53 -17.81
CA GLN A 193 -6.47 1.32 -18.14
C GLN A 193 -5.74 1.75 -16.86
N VAL A 194 -4.45 2.02 -16.99
CA VAL A 194 -3.61 2.38 -15.83
C VAL A 194 -3.99 3.75 -15.27
N GLU A 195 -4.45 4.64 -16.11
CA GLU A 195 -4.93 5.98 -15.76
C GLU A 195 -6.15 5.90 -14.82
N ASP A 196 -7.12 5.05 -15.14
CA ASP A 196 -8.30 4.83 -14.31
C ASP A 196 -7.93 4.19 -12.96
N GLY A 197 -6.97 3.26 -12.99
CA GLY A 197 -6.47 2.59 -11.80
C GLY A 197 -5.73 3.52 -10.84
N ALA A 198 -5.16 4.62 -11.32
CA ALA A 198 -4.45 5.60 -10.51
C ALA A 198 -5.38 6.69 -9.93
N ALA A 199 -6.48 6.99 -10.61
CA ALA A 199 -7.26 8.19 -10.35
C ALA A 199 -7.86 8.26 -8.92
N THR A 200 -8.39 7.16 -8.39
CA THR A 200 -9.07 7.18 -7.08
C THR A 200 -8.09 7.44 -5.93
N GLN A 201 -6.91 6.80 -5.91
CA GLN A 201 -5.93 7.03 -4.84
C GLN A 201 -5.28 8.42 -4.93
N VAL A 202 -5.10 8.96 -6.13
CA VAL A 202 -4.63 10.33 -6.31
C VAL A 202 -5.64 11.33 -5.74
N TRP A 203 -6.90 11.16 -6.07
CA TRP A 203 -8.00 11.96 -5.53
C TRP A 203 -8.10 11.88 -4.01
N LEU A 204 -8.04 10.67 -3.41
CA LEU A 204 -8.05 10.49 -1.95
C LEU A 204 -6.83 11.13 -1.28
N ALA A 205 -5.67 11.13 -1.93
CA ALA A 205 -4.46 11.69 -1.37
C ALA A 205 -4.44 13.22 -1.36
N THR A 206 -5.19 13.89 -2.25
CA THR A 206 -4.97 15.32 -2.51
C THR A 206 -6.22 16.18 -2.63
N SER A 207 -7.41 15.59 -2.84
CA SER A 207 -8.63 16.38 -3.05
C SER A 207 -9.20 16.95 -1.74
N ASP A 208 -9.70 18.15 -1.79
CA ASP A 208 -10.44 18.81 -0.71
C ASP A 208 -11.96 18.56 -0.78
N ASP A 209 -12.42 17.76 -1.74
CA ASP A 209 -13.82 17.33 -1.83
C ASP A 209 -14.23 16.59 -0.56
N ASP A 210 -15.41 16.86 -0.04
CA ASP A 210 -15.94 16.18 1.14
C ASP A 210 -16.01 14.66 0.95
N ALA A 211 -16.29 14.21 -0.28
CA ALA A 211 -16.30 12.79 -0.63
C ALA A 211 -14.92 12.11 -0.60
N ALA A 212 -13.81 12.89 -0.66
CA ALA A 212 -12.45 12.40 -0.46
C ALA A 212 -12.00 12.43 1.00
N ARG A 213 -12.72 13.17 1.86
CA ARG A 213 -12.39 13.35 3.29
C ARG A 213 -13.06 12.27 4.16
N VAL A 214 -12.86 11.04 3.78
CA VAL A 214 -13.43 9.86 4.43
C VAL A 214 -12.34 9.00 5.06
N THR A 215 -12.67 8.22 6.08
CA THR A 215 -11.74 7.33 6.78
C THR A 215 -12.41 6.01 7.14
N GLY A 216 -11.63 4.93 7.24
CA GLY A 216 -12.14 3.60 7.57
C GLY A 216 -13.08 3.03 6.51
N VAL A 217 -12.85 3.35 5.25
CA VAL A 217 -13.70 2.92 4.13
C VAL A 217 -12.89 2.28 3.01
N TYR A 218 -13.55 1.42 2.25
CA TYR A 218 -13.05 0.79 1.03
C TYR A 218 -13.71 1.43 -0.19
N LEU A 219 -12.90 1.85 -1.16
CA LEU A 219 -13.37 2.54 -2.36
C LEU A 219 -12.95 1.82 -3.64
N LYS A 220 -13.80 1.99 -4.65
CA LYS A 220 -13.50 1.68 -6.04
C LYS A 220 -14.11 2.74 -6.94
N ARG A 221 -13.33 3.29 -7.87
CA ARG A 221 -13.82 4.30 -8.83
C ARG A 221 -14.61 5.44 -8.15
N PHE A 222 -13.99 6.05 -7.12
CA PHE A 222 -14.53 7.17 -6.33
C PHE A 222 -15.78 6.84 -5.50
N ARG A 223 -16.16 5.55 -5.38
CA ARG A 223 -17.35 5.13 -4.64
C ARG A 223 -16.96 4.26 -3.46
N VAL A 224 -17.57 4.53 -2.31
CA VAL A 224 -17.47 3.67 -1.14
C VAL A 224 -18.26 2.39 -1.41
N LEU A 225 -17.65 1.26 -1.14
CA LEU A 225 -18.23 -0.08 -1.27
C LEU A 225 -18.11 -0.83 0.06
N GLU A 226 -18.83 -1.94 0.18
CA GLU A 226 -18.63 -2.85 1.30
C GLU A 226 -17.30 -3.59 1.17
N ALA A 227 -16.55 -3.64 2.25
CA ALA A 227 -15.34 -4.45 2.36
C ALA A 227 -15.67 -5.84 2.91
N ASN A 228 -14.70 -6.74 2.88
CA ASN A 228 -14.78 -8.01 3.61
C ASN A 228 -15.11 -7.73 5.09
N ARG A 229 -16.13 -8.42 5.62
CA ARG A 229 -16.63 -8.19 6.98
C ARG A 229 -15.56 -8.41 8.06
N GLN A 230 -14.63 -9.34 7.84
CA GLN A 230 -13.53 -9.58 8.76
C GLN A 230 -12.65 -8.34 8.96
N ALA A 231 -12.48 -7.53 7.93
CA ALA A 231 -11.66 -6.32 8.02
C ALA A 231 -12.26 -5.26 9.00
N SER A 232 -13.56 -5.31 9.25
CA SER A 232 -14.25 -4.43 10.20
C SER A 232 -14.30 -5.01 11.61
N ASP A 233 -13.89 -6.26 11.82
CA ASP A 233 -13.86 -6.88 13.15
C ASP A 233 -12.65 -6.35 13.95
N VAL A 234 -12.95 -5.67 15.06
CA VAL A 234 -11.93 -5.04 15.91
C VAL A 234 -11.01 -6.09 16.53
N ALA A 235 -11.51 -7.28 16.89
CA ALA A 235 -10.67 -8.32 17.48
C ALA A 235 -9.68 -8.86 16.44
N LEU A 236 -10.09 -9.06 15.20
CA LEU A 236 -9.19 -9.46 14.10
C LEU A 236 -8.19 -8.35 13.76
N GLN A 237 -8.61 -7.06 13.78
CA GLN A 237 -7.67 -5.93 13.61
C GLN A 237 -6.59 -5.92 14.68
N GLU A 238 -6.96 -6.07 15.95
CA GLU A 238 -5.99 -6.09 17.07
C GLU A 238 -5.07 -7.33 16.98
N GLY A 239 -5.59 -8.49 16.61
CA GLY A 239 -4.80 -9.70 16.35
C GLY A 239 -3.77 -9.49 15.23
N LEU A 240 -4.20 -8.91 14.11
CA LEU A 240 -3.31 -8.56 13.00
C LEU A 240 -2.22 -7.57 13.44
N LEU A 241 -2.59 -6.49 14.15
CA LEU A 241 -1.62 -5.51 14.64
C LEU A 241 -0.61 -6.12 15.62
N ALA A 242 -1.05 -7.00 16.52
CA ALA A 242 -0.18 -7.71 17.44
C ALA A 242 0.80 -8.62 16.69
N ARG A 243 0.31 -9.37 15.70
CA ARG A 243 1.17 -10.23 14.86
C ARG A 243 2.18 -9.41 14.05
N LEU A 244 1.77 -8.29 13.47
CA LEU A 244 2.67 -7.40 12.73
C LEU A 244 3.71 -6.76 13.65
N ALA A 245 3.34 -6.41 14.89
CA ALA A 245 4.27 -5.91 15.89
C ALA A 245 5.29 -6.96 16.32
N GLU A 246 4.87 -8.23 16.49
CA GLU A 246 5.77 -9.35 16.78
C GLU A 246 6.77 -9.57 15.65
N ILE A 247 6.30 -9.67 14.40
CA ILE A 247 7.14 -9.87 13.21
C ILE A 247 8.15 -8.74 13.05
N THR A 248 7.72 -7.50 13.23
CA THR A 248 8.55 -6.33 12.96
C THR A 248 9.32 -5.84 14.18
N GLY A 249 8.95 -6.21 15.39
CA GLY A 249 9.48 -5.61 16.62
C GLY A 249 9.08 -4.13 16.81
N VAL A 250 8.08 -3.63 16.04
CA VAL A 250 7.62 -2.23 16.09
C VAL A 250 6.12 -2.22 16.34
N THR A 251 5.70 -1.55 17.40
CA THR A 251 4.27 -1.33 17.69
C THR A 251 3.79 -0.08 16.99
N LEU A 252 2.60 -0.15 16.38
CA LEU A 252 1.95 1.03 15.81
C LEU A 252 1.66 2.05 16.92
N PRO A 253 2.16 3.30 16.84
CA PRO A 253 1.90 4.32 17.85
C PRO A 253 0.39 4.59 17.97
N ARG A 254 -0.11 4.68 19.20
CA ARG A 254 -1.52 4.97 19.49
C ARG A 254 -1.77 6.45 19.77
#